data_96598de41d427f46b161d046821f5040
#
_entry.id   96598de41d427f46b161d046821f5040
#
_cell.length_a   1.000
_cell.length_b   1.000
_cell.length_c   1.000
_cell.angle_alpha   90.00
_cell.angle_beta   90.00
_cell.angle_gamma   90.00
#
_symmetry.space_group_name_H-M   'P 1'
#
loop_
_entity.id
_entity.type
_entity.pdbx_description
1 polymer ?
#
loop_
_entity_poly.entity_id
_entity_poly.type
_entity_poly.pdbx_seq_one_letter_code
_entity_poly.pdbx_strand_id
1 'polypeptide(L)'
;ASSPIEGDRTDNRNLIEEWQAIYPEGVYIDRQQQFDGLDKTSGAPVFALFNESHMLYEADRGNDIGGEPSLSEMTEVTLDILDNNPKGYFLLVESGRIDHGHHANSAFNALTDTIEFSRAIQTAVDNSNPDNTLIIVTADHGHVFTIAGYPKRGNPILGKVVDVGTSELAKGLDGLPYTTLSYANGPGFHDFGNETNADKVYYTKPFMGRADLTHIDTRSSGFHQEAMIAKRSESHSGEDVAVYATGPGAHLVSGTQEQS
;
A
#
# COMPACT_ATOMS: atom_id res chain seq x y z
N ALA A 1 1.83 5.79 -20.91
CA ALA A 1 3.00 6.60 -20.58
C ALA A 1 2.52 8.00 -20.26
N SER A 2 2.70 8.41 -19.02
CA SER A 2 2.45 9.76 -18.59
C SER A 2 3.32 10.74 -19.39
N SER A 3 2.76 11.85 -19.80
CA SER A 3 3.56 12.93 -20.36
C SER A 3 4.35 13.57 -19.21
N PRO A 4 5.66 13.70 -19.27
CA PRO A 4 6.44 14.39 -18.24
C PRO A 4 6.07 15.88 -18.10
N ILE A 5 5.07 16.36 -18.81
CA ILE A 5 4.62 17.76 -18.91
C ILE A 5 3.36 18.01 -18.06
N GLU A 6 2.70 16.99 -17.51
CA GLU A 6 1.42 17.10 -16.80
C GLU A 6 1.52 17.15 -15.26
N GLY A 7 2.69 17.46 -14.73
CA GLY A 7 2.87 17.64 -13.28
C GLY A 7 2.26 18.96 -12.77
N ASP A 8 1.93 18.99 -11.47
CA ASP A 8 1.34 20.16 -10.78
C ASP A 8 2.33 21.31 -10.52
N ARG A 9 3.55 21.25 -11.05
CA ARG A 9 4.56 22.31 -10.87
C ARG A 9 4.18 23.57 -11.62
N THR A 10 4.27 24.70 -10.94
CA THR A 10 3.94 26.03 -11.49
C THR A 10 5.15 26.90 -11.82
N ASP A 11 6.37 26.41 -11.57
CA ASP A 11 7.63 27.14 -11.75
C ASP A 11 8.31 26.88 -13.10
N ASN A 12 7.68 26.14 -14.00
CA ASN A 12 8.16 25.77 -15.33
C ASN A 12 9.52 25.03 -15.35
N ARG A 13 9.93 24.41 -14.22
CA ARG A 13 11.16 23.61 -14.17
C ARG A 13 10.86 22.17 -14.57
N ASN A 14 11.75 21.56 -15.34
CA ASN A 14 11.76 20.12 -15.63
C ASN A 14 12.85 19.45 -14.79
N LEU A 15 12.46 18.88 -13.65
CA LEU A 15 13.42 18.25 -12.73
C LEU A 15 14.07 17.00 -13.31
N ILE A 16 13.44 16.33 -14.28
CA ILE A 16 14.04 15.17 -14.98
C ILE A 16 15.23 15.64 -15.81
N GLU A 17 15.06 16.70 -16.61
CA GLU A 17 16.15 17.28 -17.41
C GLU A 17 17.27 17.84 -16.52
N GLU A 18 16.93 18.49 -15.41
CA GLU A 18 17.91 18.97 -14.44
C GLU A 18 18.72 17.84 -13.83
N TRP A 19 18.05 16.74 -13.45
CA TRP A 19 18.71 15.54 -12.91
C TRP A 19 19.64 14.91 -13.96
N GLN A 20 19.19 14.77 -15.21
CA GLN A 20 19.99 14.24 -16.30
C GLN A 20 21.22 15.15 -16.62
N ALA A 21 21.08 16.45 -16.45
CA ALA A 21 22.20 17.38 -16.60
C ALA A 21 23.25 17.21 -15.47
N ILE A 22 22.83 16.88 -14.26
CA ILE A 22 23.73 16.62 -13.12
C ILE A 22 24.39 15.23 -13.26
N TYR A 23 23.65 14.25 -13.77
CA TYR A 23 24.09 12.86 -13.92
C TYR A 23 24.04 12.43 -15.40
N PRO A 24 25.02 12.85 -16.24
CA PRO A 24 24.99 12.53 -17.67
C PRO A 24 25.01 11.04 -18.00
N GLU A 25 25.59 10.22 -17.11
CA GLU A 25 25.60 8.75 -17.23
C GLU A 25 24.37 8.11 -16.56
N GLY A 26 23.52 8.92 -15.93
CA GLY A 26 22.33 8.44 -15.22
C GLY A 26 21.24 7.94 -16.17
N VAL A 27 20.49 6.95 -15.72
CA VAL A 27 19.42 6.33 -16.49
C VAL A 27 18.07 6.78 -15.91
N TYR A 28 17.28 7.50 -16.73
CA TYR A 28 15.89 7.82 -16.42
C TYR A 28 14.95 6.80 -17.07
N ILE A 29 13.99 6.28 -16.29
CA ILE A 29 12.99 5.32 -16.77
C ILE A 29 11.59 5.71 -16.29
N ASP A 30 10.57 5.40 -17.10
CA ASP A 30 9.18 5.75 -16.85
C ASP A 30 8.18 4.60 -17.17
N ARG A 31 8.68 3.40 -17.48
CA ARG A 31 7.85 2.24 -17.85
C ARG A 31 8.53 0.91 -17.57
N GLN A 32 7.73 -0.14 -17.45
CA GLN A 32 8.16 -1.51 -17.16
C GLN A 32 9.26 -2.00 -18.13
N GLN A 33 9.09 -1.79 -19.43
CA GLN A 33 10.06 -2.27 -20.42
C GLN A 33 11.47 -1.72 -20.20
N GLN A 34 11.59 -0.46 -19.78
CA GLN A 34 12.89 0.15 -19.48
C GLN A 34 13.44 -0.38 -18.15
N PHE A 35 12.57 -0.61 -17.17
CA PHE A 35 12.93 -1.23 -15.91
C PHE A 35 13.51 -2.64 -16.12
N ASP A 36 12.85 -3.47 -16.91
CA ASP A 36 13.29 -4.84 -17.24
C ASP A 36 14.64 -4.86 -17.98
N GLY A 37 14.94 -3.80 -18.73
CA GLY A 37 16.17 -3.64 -19.49
C GLY A 37 17.33 -2.95 -18.77
N LEU A 38 17.20 -2.64 -17.47
CA LEU A 38 18.26 -1.96 -16.72
C LEU A 38 19.53 -2.79 -16.63
N ASP A 39 20.67 -2.14 -16.94
CA ASP A 39 21.99 -2.71 -16.62
C ASP A 39 22.33 -2.48 -15.15
N LYS A 40 22.09 -3.50 -14.35
CA LYS A 40 22.29 -3.50 -12.90
C LYS A 40 23.77 -3.41 -12.48
N THR A 41 24.70 -3.57 -13.44
CA THR A 41 26.15 -3.59 -13.17
C THR A 41 26.85 -2.30 -13.59
N SER A 42 26.17 -1.39 -14.27
CA SER A 42 26.75 -0.15 -14.85
C SER A 42 27.31 0.80 -13.78
N GLY A 43 26.81 0.74 -12.55
CA GLY A 43 27.12 1.73 -11.51
C GLY A 43 26.52 3.14 -11.77
N ALA A 44 25.76 3.29 -12.85
CA ALA A 44 25.08 4.54 -13.18
C ALA A 44 23.92 4.80 -12.21
N PRO A 45 23.70 6.07 -11.79
CA PRO A 45 22.49 6.41 -11.02
C PRO A 45 21.23 6.13 -11.82
N VAL A 46 20.20 5.59 -11.15
CA VAL A 46 18.89 5.35 -11.75
C VAL A 46 17.86 6.29 -11.12
N PHE A 47 17.05 6.92 -11.96
CA PHE A 47 15.90 7.70 -11.56
C PHE A 47 14.66 7.17 -12.28
N ALA A 48 13.67 6.72 -11.50
CA ALA A 48 12.47 6.09 -12.03
C ALA A 48 11.22 6.83 -11.58
N LEU A 49 10.32 7.13 -12.51
CA LEU A 49 9.00 7.71 -12.25
C LEU A 49 7.99 7.01 -13.16
N PHE A 50 7.25 6.04 -12.63
CA PHE A 50 6.32 5.21 -13.42
C PHE A 50 4.93 5.83 -13.56
N ASN A 51 4.58 6.81 -12.72
CA ASN A 51 3.27 7.46 -12.75
C ASN A 51 3.40 8.97 -12.53
N GLU A 52 2.39 9.74 -12.95
CA GLU A 52 2.33 11.20 -12.81
C GLU A 52 2.15 11.65 -11.37
N SER A 53 1.56 10.79 -10.56
CA SER A 53 1.30 11.00 -9.13
C SER A 53 1.76 9.76 -8.36
N HIS A 54 0.84 9.02 -7.77
CA HIS A 54 1.13 7.76 -7.10
C HIS A 54 1.11 6.60 -8.10
N MET A 55 1.98 5.61 -7.92
CA MET A 55 1.84 4.32 -8.59
C MET A 55 0.48 3.68 -8.25
N LEU A 56 -0.03 2.83 -9.12
CA LEU A 56 -1.30 2.15 -8.88
C LEU A 56 -1.24 1.24 -7.64
N TYR A 57 -2.39 0.93 -7.06
CA TYR A 57 -2.46 -0.16 -6.09
C TYR A 57 -1.99 -1.46 -6.73
N GLU A 58 -1.39 -2.34 -5.96
CA GLU A 58 -0.91 -3.63 -6.47
C GLU A 58 -2.02 -4.41 -7.21
N ALA A 59 -3.25 -4.34 -6.71
CA ALA A 59 -4.41 -4.98 -7.37
C ALA A 59 -4.72 -4.42 -8.76
N ASP A 60 -4.38 -3.17 -9.02
CA ASP A 60 -4.68 -2.45 -10.26
C ASP A 60 -3.44 -2.29 -11.16
N ARG A 61 -2.26 -2.62 -10.68
CA ARG A 61 -0.97 -2.44 -11.36
C ARG A 61 -0.95 -3.00 -12.78
N GLY A 62 -1.60 -4.15 -12.99
CA GLY A 62 -1.73 -4.76 -14.33
C GLY A 62 -2.55 -3.96 -15.34
N ASN A 63 -3.23 -2.88 -14.92
CA ASN A 63 -4.02 -2.02 -15.80
C ASN A 63 -3.21 -0.82 -16.32
N ASP A 64 -2.00 -0.58 -15.83
CA ASP A 64 -1.15 0.49 -16.33
C ASP A 64 -0.66 0.20 -17.75
N ILE A 65 -0.81 1.18 -18.65
CA ILE A 65 -0.48 1.03 -20.08
C ILE A 65 1.04 1.01 -20.30
N GLY A 66 1.80 1.77 -19.52
CA GLY A 66 3.27 1.81 -19.56
C GLY A 66 3.88 0.62 -18.81
N GLY A 67 3.10 0.02 -17.94
CA GLY A 67 3.51 -0.97 -16.96
C GLY A 67 4.29 -0.33 -15.80
N GLU A 68 3.98 -0.78 -14.60
CA GLU A 68 4.66 -0.40 -13.36
C GLU A 68 5.24 -1.66 -12.70
N PRO A 69 6.51 -1.65 -12.24
CA PRO A 69 7.05 -2.76 -11.48
C PRO A 69 6.38 -2.85 -10.10
N SER A 70 6.28 -4.06 -9.55
CA SER A 70 5.85 -4.25 -8.18
C SER A 70 6.89 -3.76 -7.18
N LEU A 71 6.49 -3.60 -5.92
CA LEU A 71 7.43 -3.22 -4.85
C LEU A 71 8.52 -4.27 -4.65
N SER A 72 8.19 -5.56 -4.75
CA SER A 72 9.17 -6.65 -4.65
C SER A 72 10.15 -6.65 -5.82
N GLU A 73 9.70 -6.41 -7.07
CA GLU A 73 10.57 -6.26 -8.22
C GLU A 73 11.51 -5.05 -8.09
N MET A 74 10.99 -3.91 -7.66
CA MET A 74 11.82 -2.71 -7.39
C MET A 74 12.86 -2.98 -6.30
N THR A 75 12.48 -3.68 -5.24
CA THR A 75 13.37 -4.04 -4.14
C THR A 75 14.50 -4.94 -4.65
N GLU A 76 14.19 -5.98 -5.44
CA GLU A 76 15.18 -6.89 -6.02
C GLU A 76 16.18 -6.14 -6.90
N VAL A 77 15.69 -5.40 -7.88
CA VAL A 77 16.54 -4.65 -8.82
C VAL A 77 17.42 -3.64 -8.10
N THR A 78 16.87 -2.95 -7.09
CA THR A 78 17.64 -1.97 -6.33
C THR A 78 18.75 -2.62 -5.51
N LEU A 79 18.49 -3.78 -4.90
CA LEU A 79 19.51 -4.53 -4.17
C LEU A 79 20.61 -5.01 -5.12
N ASP A 80 20.27 -5.55 -6.30
CA ASP A 80 21.23 -5.96 -7.32
C ASP A 80 22.16 -4.81 -7.74
N ILE A 81 21.63 -3.60 -7.89
CA ILE A 81 22.40 -2.40 -8.24
C ILE A 81 23.32 -2.00 -7.07
N LEU A 82 22.77 -1.93 -5.87
CA LEU A 82 23.48 -1.41 -4.69
C LEU A 82 24.55 -2.37 -4.15
N ASP A 83 24.38 -3.68 -4.31
CA ASP A 83 25.33 -4.69 -3.84
C ASP A 83 26.67 -4.63 -4.61
N ASN A 84 26.71 -3.98 -5.77
CA ASN A 84 27.96 -3.70 -6.48
C ASN A 84 28.87 -2.69 -5.75
N ASN A 85 28.39 -1.98 -4.71
CA ASN A 85 29.18 -1.01 -3.98
C ASN A 85 29.98 -1.66 -2.83
N PRO A 86 31.32 -1.74 -2.92
CA PRO A 86 32.13 -2.37 -1.89
C PRO A 86 32.13 -1.64 -0.54
N LYS A 87 31.57 -0.44 -0.48
CA LYS A 87 31.42 0.35 0.76
C LYS A 87 30.10 0.06 1.47
N GLY A 88 29.23 -0.76 0.88
CA GLY A 88 27.89 -1.03 1.36
C GLY A 88 26.87 0.02 0.86
N TYR A 89 25.65 -0.08 1.38
CA TYR A 89 24.52 0.76 0.95
C TYR A 89 23.57 1.05 2.10
N PHE A 90 22.72 2.04 1.89
CA PHE A 90 21.49 2.29 2.63
C PHE A 90 20.33 2.26 1.63
N LEU A 91 19.30 1.49 1.95
CA LEU A 91 18.08 1.37 1.13
C LEU A 91 16.87 1.64 2.01
N LEU A 92 16.01 2.56 1.60
CA LEU A 92 14.65 2.76 2.12
C LEU A 92 13.65 2.23 1.09
N VAL A 93 12.74 1.37 1.56
CA VAL A 93 11.63 0.82 0.76
C VAL A 93 10.33 1.22 1.44
N GLU A 94 9.45 1.86 0.70
CA GLU A 94 8.16 2.33 1.21
C GLU A 94 6.99 1.72 0.43
N SER A 95 6.01 1.17 1.14
CA SER A 95 4.74 0.71 0.59
C SER A 95 3.65 1.76 0.86
N GLY A 96 3.78 2.93 0.25
CA GLY A 96 2.95 4.11 0.54
C GLY A 96 1.46 3.96 0.21
N ARG A 97 1.07 2.97 -0.63
CA ARG A 97 -0.33 2.79 -1.02
C ARG A 97 -1.17 2.05 0.04
N ILE A 98 -0.57 1.41 1.02
CA ILE A 98 -1.29 0.83 2.17
C ILE A 98 -2.08 1.93 2.88
N ASP A 99 -1.44 3.05 3.20
CA ASP A 99 -2.03 4.23 3.83
C ASP A 99 -3.24 4.76 3.02
N HIS A 100 -3.05 4.98 1.72
CA HIS A 100 -4.12 5.46 0.84
C HIS A 100 -5.31 4.50 0.79
N GLY A 101 -5.06 3.19 0.79
CA GLY A 101 -6.12 2.17 0.86
C GLY A 101 -6.95 2.31 2.13
N HIS A 102 -6.31 2.55 3.27
CA HIS A 102 -7.00 2.81 4.54
C HIS A 102 -7.77 4.12 4.53
N HIS A 103 -7.17 5.21 4.07
CA HIS A 103 -7.84 6.51 3.95
C HIS A 103 -9.12 6.45 3.14
N ALA A 104 -9.18 5.60 2.13
CA ALA A 104 -10.38 5.35 1.32
C ALA A 104 -11.36 4.34 1.94
N ASN A 105 -11.08 3.76 3.11
CA ASN A 105 -11.76 2.61 3.67
C ASN A 105 -11.77 1.37 2.74
N SER A 106 -10.79 1.25 1.87
CA SER A 106 -10.62 0.08 1.00
C SER A 106 -9.73 -0.96 1.65
N ALA A 107 -10.31 -1.83 2.48
CA ALA A 107 -9.55 -2.92 3.08
C ALA A 107 -8.98 -3.89 2.04
N PHE A 108 -9.62 -4.04 0.89
CA PHE A 108 -9.10 -4.86 -0.20
C PHE A 108 -7.72 -4.35 -0.67
N ASN A 109 -7.63 -3.06 -1.01
CA ASN A 109 -6.39 -2.47 -1.49
C ASN A 109 -5.32 -2.42 -0.38
N ALA A 110 -5.69 -1.98 0.83
CA ALA A 110 -4.76 -1.94 1.96
C ALA A 110 -4.14 -3.32 2.25
N LEU A 111 -4.94 -4.40 2.24
CA LEU A 111 -4.45 -5.76 2.46
C LEU A 111 -3.62 -6.29 1.27
N THR A 112 -3.99 -5.97 0.04
CA THR A 112 -3.26 -6.42 -1.15
C THR A 112 -1.87 -5.79 -1.21
N ASP A 113 -1.77 -4.47 -0.96
CA ASP A 113 -0.50 -3.76 -0.89
C ASP A 113 0.34 -4.19 0.33
N THR A 114 -0.28 -4.54 1.47
CA THR A 114 0.42 -5.14 2.61
C THR A 114 1.02 -6.51 2.27
N ILE A 115 0.30 -7.33 1.49
CA ILE A 115 0.83 -8.62 1.02
C ILE A 115 2.03 -8.41 0.09
N GLU A 116 1.95 -7.44 -0.80
CA GLU A 116 3.08 -7.11 -1.68
C GLU A 116 4.27 -6.54 -0.89
N PHE A 117 4.02 -5.71 0.13
CA PHE A 117 5.07 -5.27 1.06
C PHE A 117 5.75 -6.46 1.76
N SER A 118 4.97 -7.44 2.20
CA SER A 118 5.53 -8.68 2.77
C SER A 118 6.41 -9.44 1.78
N ARG A 119 6.06 -9.46 0.49
CA ARG A 119 6.90 -10.04 -0.58
C ARG A 119 8.19 -9.25 -0.76
N ALA A 120 8.12 -7.92 -0.78
CA ALA A 120 9.30 -7.08 -0.87
C ALA A 120 10.26 -7.29 0.32
N ILE A 121 9.74 -7.45 1.53
CA ILE A 121 10.54 -7.82 2.71
C ILE A 121 11.18 -9.20 2.52
N GLN A 122 10.44 -10.19 2.04
CA GLN A 122 11.00 -11.52 1.77
C GLN A 122 12.11 -11.43 0.72
N THR A 123 11.90 -10.66 -0.36
CA THR A 123 12.93 -10.39 -1.37
C THR A 123 14.18 -9.78 -0.74
N ALA A 124 14.02 -8.81 0.16
CA ALA A 124 15.16 -8.20 0.86
C ALA A 124 15.91 -9.22 1.73
N VAL A 125 15.20 -10.09 2.43
CA VAL A 125 15.81 -11.16 3.25
C VAL A 125 16.56 -12.18 2.39
N ASP A 126 15.97 -12.61 1.27
CA ASP A 126 16.53 -13.65 0.41
C ASP A 126 17.75 -13.15 -0.39
N ASN A 127 17.82 -11.85 -0.68
CA ASN A 127 18.89 -11.22 -1.47
C ASN A 127 19.90 -10.44 -0.63
N SER A 128 19.89 -10.58 0.69
CA SER A 128 20.84 -9.92 1.60
C SER A 128 21.64 -10.95 2.38
N ASN A 129 22.88 -10.60 2.73
CA ASN A 129 23.67 -11.42 3.62
C ASN A 129 23.33 -11.08 5.09
N PRO A 130 22.75 -12.03 5.87
CA PRO A 130 22.33 -11.77 7.24
C PRO A 130 23.48 -11.45 8.22
N ASP A 131 24.74 -11.75 7.84
CA ASP A 131 25.89 -11.47 8.69
C ASP A 131 26.37 -10.01 8.58
N ASN A 132 25.97 -9.27 7.55
CA ASN A 132 26.43 -7.90 7.30
C ASN A 132 25.33 -6.91 6.95
N THR A 133 24.08 -7.35 6.84
CA THR A 133 22.94 -6.49 6.47
C THR A 133 21.93 -6.46 7.61
N LEU A 134 21.62 -5.26 8.11
CA LEU A 134 20.55 -5.00 9.04
C LEU A 134 19.28 -4.65 8.25
N ILE A 135 18.20 -5.38 8.50
CA ILE A 135 16.86 -5.08 7.95
C ILE A 135 15.97 -4.67 9.12
N ILE A 136 15.32 -3.51 8.98
CA ILE A 136 14.32 -3.01 9.92
C ILE A 136 13.01 -2.81 9.17
N VAL A 137 11.91 -3.27 9.75
CA VAL A 137 10.55 -3.13 9.18
C VAL A 137 9.66 -2.50 10.23
N THR A 138 8.99 -1.41 9.84
CA THR A 138 8.04 -0.71 10.71
C THR A 138 6.97 0.00 9.88
N ALA A 139 6.04 0.66 10.55
CA ALA A 139 5.16 1.66 9.98
C ALA A 139 5.43 3.02 10.67
N ASP A 140 5.07 4.12 10.02
CA ASP A 140 5.12 5.47 10.57
C ASP A 140 3.95 5.74 11.53
N HIS A 141 2.79 5.13 11.28
CA HIS A 141 1.58 5.17 12.11
C HIS A 141 0.66 3.99 11.80
N GLY A 142 -0.41 3.83 12.57
CA GLY A 142 -1.52 2.94 12.29
C GLY A 142 -2.72 3.69 11.69
N HIS A 143 -3.80 2.94 11.46
CA HIS A 143 -5.08 3.46 10.95
C HIS A 143 -6.23 3.01 11.85
N VAL A 144 -7.36 3.74 11.83
CA VAL A 144 -8.55 3.38 12.62
C VAL A 144 -9.29 2.18 12.03
N PHE A 145 -8.53 1.20 11.57
CA PHE A 145 -8.95 -0.05 10.97
C PHE A 145 -9.30 -1.08 12.06
N THR A 146 -10.45 -1.74 11.94
CA THR A 146 -10.93 -2.65 12.96
C THR A 146 -11.25 -4.03 12.39
N ILE A 147 -10.98 -5.07 13.19
CA ILE A 147 -11.42 -6.43 12.93
C ILE A 147 -12.53 -6.71 13.96
N ALA A 148 -13.77 -6.82 13.50
CA ALA A 148 -14.95 -6.95 14.33
C ALA A 148 -15.67 -8.29 14.09
N GLY A 149 -16.68 -8.55 14.94
CA GLY A 149 -17.41 -9.80 14.94
C GLY A 149 -16.66 -10.89 15.69
N TYR A 150 -17.08 -12.10 15.52
CA TYR A 150 -16.45 -13.34 15.94
C TYR A 150 -16.93 -14.43 14.99
N PRO A 151 -16.53 -14.35 13.72
CA PRO A 151 -17.06 -15.22 12.68
C PRO A 151 -16.62 -16.66 12.89
N LYS A 152 -17.35 -17.59 12.29
CA LYS A 152 -16.94 -18.99 12.24
C LYS A 152 -15.57 -19.12 11.55
N ARG A 153 -14.82 -20.15 11.93
CA ARG A 153 -13.53 -20.45 11.31
C ARG A 153 -13.69 -20.64 9.79
N GLY A 154 -12.79 -20.01 9.02
CA GLY A 154 -12.82 -20.02 7.55
C GLY A 154 -13.72 -18.96 6.93
N ASN A 155 -14.28 -18.05 7.71
CA ASN A 155 -14.95 -16.87 7.18
C ASN A 155 -13.95 -16.03 6.38
N PRO A 156 -14.25 -15.63 5.13
CA PRO A 156 -13.36 -14.73 4.38
C PRO A 156 -13.15 -13.42 5.14
N ILE A 157 -11.90 -12.95 5.22
CA ILE A 157 -11.57 -11.72 5.98
C ILE A 157 -12.31 -10.49 5.43
N LEU A 158 -12.49 -10.39 4.13
CA LEU A 158 -13.28 -9.34 3.46
C LEU A 158 -14.78 -9.65 3.45
N GLY A 159 -15.20 -10.77 4.01
CA GLY A 159 -16.60 -11.23 4.00
C GLY A 159 -17.45 -10.58 5.07
N LYS A 160 -18.77 -10.74 4.90
CA LYS A 160 -19.75 -10.53 5.95
C LYS A 160 -19.56 -11.57 7.04
N VAL A 161 -19.81 -11.21 8.29
CA VAL A 161 -19.70 -12.12 9.44
C VAL A 161 -20.76 -13.22 9.34
N VAL A 162 -20.33 -14.46 9.47
CA VAL A 162 -21.22 -15.62 9.64
C VAL A 162 -21.05 -16.13 11.07
N ASP A 163 -22.14 -16.26 11.81
CA ASP A 163 -22.11 -16.67 13.21
C ASP A 163 -21.51 -18.07 13.41
N VAL A 164 -20.84 -18.26 14.54
CA VAL A 164 -20.26 -19.55 14.94
C VAL A 164 -21.35 -20.60 15.05
N GLY A 165 -21.14 -21.74 14.43
CA GLY A 165 -22.07 -22.88 14.49
C GLY A 165 -23.27 -22.79 13.54
N THR A 166 -23.34 -21.74 12.71
CA THR A 166 -24.44 -21.57 11.74
C THR A 166 -23.91 -21.33 10.31
N SER A 167 -24.82 -21.15 9.38
CA SER A 167 -24.56 -20.61 8.03
C SER A 167 -25.19 -19.23 7.83
N GLU A 168 -25.80 -18.69 8.89
CA GLU A 168 -26.53 -17.43 8.83
C GLU A 168 -25.59 -16.24 8.98
N LEU A 169 -25.92 -15.13 8.30
CA LEU A 169 -25.22 -13.87 8.48
C LEU A 169 -25.56 -13.28 9.84
N ALA A 170 -24.52 -12.89 10.60
CA ALA A 170 -24.67 -12.09 11.78
C ALA A 170 -25.30 -10.73 11.43
N LYS A 171 -26.16 -10.23 12.32
CA LYS A 171 -26.89 -8.98 12.11
C LYS A 171 -26.78 -8.07 13.31
N GLY A 172 -26.69 -6.77 13.06
CA GLY A 172 -26.86 -5.77 14.10
C GLY A 172 -28.31 -5.70 14.63
N LEU A 173 -28.54 -4.85 15.63
CA LEU A 173 -29.88 -4.60 16.16
C LEU A 173 -30.83 -3.96 15.13
N ASP A 174 -30.29 -3.36 14.09
CA ASP A 174 -31.01 -2.84 12.92
C ASP A 174 -31.45 -3.95 11.93
N GLY A 175 -31.09 -5.20 12.20
CA GLY A 175 -31.40 -6.35 11.35
C GLY A 175 -30.52 -6.48 10.12
N LEU A 176 -29.51 -5.61 9.95
CA LEU A 176 -28.63 -5.60 8.78
C LEU A 176 -27.34 -6.39 9.02
N PRO A 177 -26.82 -7.12 8.01
CA PRO A 177 -25.52 -7.78 8.10
C PRO A 177 -24.37 -6.76 8.15
N TYR A 178 -23.20 -7.19 8.61
CA TYR A 178 -21.99 -6.36 8.67
C TYR A 178 -20.75 -7.18 8.29
N THR A 179 -19.67 -6.48 7.94
CA THR A 179 -18.40 -7.08 7.52
C THR A 179 -17.48 -7.35 8.72
N THR A 180 -16.55 -8.30 8.55
CA THR A 180 -15.48 -8.56 9.52
C THR A 180 -14.57 -7.34 9.70
N LEU A 181 -14.27 -6.65 8.60
CA LEU A 181 -13.43 -5.46 8.60
C LEU A 181 -14.28 -4.20 8.50
N SER A 182 -13.91 -3.17 9.27
CA SER A 182 -14.55 -1.86 9.27
C SER A 182 -13.59 -0.80 9.75
N TYR A 183 -14.04 0.46 9.77
CA TYR A 183 -13.23 1.60 10.22
C TYR A 183 -13.98 2.43 11.27
N ALA A 184 -13.26 3.07 12.18
CA ALA A 184 -13.90 3.98 13.13
C ALA A 184 -14.39 5.27 12.46
N ASN A 185 -13.73 5.72 11.38
CA ASN A 185 -14.16 6.85 10.59
C ASN A 185 -13.72 6.70 9.13
N GLY A 186 -14.24 7.55 8.27
CA GLY A 186 -13.87 7.57 6.86
C GLY A 186 -15.06 7.81 5.93
N PRO A 187 -14.88 7.62 4.61
CA PRO A 187 -15.94 7.79 3.62
C PRO A 187 -17.12 6.82 3.82
N GLY A 188 -16.92 5.73 4.54
CA GLY A 188 -17.97 4.75 4.79
C GLY A 188 -18.18 3.81 3.62
N PHE A 189 -19.36 3.15 3.61
CA PHE A 189 -19.71 2.23 2.53
C PHE A 189 -20.19 2.97 1.28
N HIS A 190 -19.60 2.62 0.15
CA HIS A 190 -20.09 2.93 -1.19
C HIS A 190 -19.88 1.72 -2.11
N ASP A 191 -20.93 1.35 -2.84
CA ASP A 191 -20.82 0.39 -3.92
C ASP A 191 -20.58 1.15 -5.24
N PHE A 192 -19.38 1.07 -5.77
CA PHE A 192 -18.98 1.71 -7.03
C PHE A 192 -19.06 0.75 -8.23
N GLY A 193 -19.63 -0.41 -8.04
CA GLY A 193 -19.70 -1.42 -9.11
C GLY A 193 -18.31 -1.91 -9.49
N ASN A 194 -17.83 -1.51 -10.67
CA ASN A 194 -16.52 -1.92 -11.19
C ASN A 194 -15.40 -0.88 -10.91
N GLU A 195 -15.68 0.19 -10.17
CA GLU A 195 -14.64 1.16 -9.81
C GLU A 195 -13.74 0.57 -8.73
N THR A 196 -12.44 0.50 -8.98
CA THR A 196 -11.44 -0.04 -8.06
C THR A 196 -10.47 1.02 -7.54
N ASN A 197 -10.53 2.24 -8.07
CA ASN A 197 -9.65 3.32 -7.67
C ASN A 197 -10.16 4.00 -6.39
N ALA A 198 -9.56 3.65 -5.26
CA ALA A 198 -9.90 4.18 -3.96
C ALA A 198 -9.48 5.65 -3.74
N ASP A 199 -8.77 6.28 -4.67
CA ASP A 199 -8.41 7.71 -4.60
C ASP A 199 -9.50 8.64 -5.13
N LYS A 200 -10.49 8.11 -5.82
CA LYS A 200 -11.61 8.92 -6.30
C LYS A 200 -12.44 9.45 -5.14
N VAL A 201 -12.94 10.68 -5.29
CA VAL A 201 -13.83 11.29 -4.30
C VAL A 201 -15.20 10.65 -4.40
N TYR A 202 -15.56 9.85 -3.43
CA TYR A 202 -16.77 9.05 -3.41
C TYR A 202 -17.98 9.73 -2.79
N TYR A 203 -17.78 10.82 -2.10
CA TYR A 203 -18.72 11.28 -1.12
C TYR A 203 -19.41 12.59 -1.53
N THR A 204 -20.65 12.49 -1.92
CA THR A 204 -21.45 13.67 -2.33
C THR A 204 -22.66 13.94 -1.45
N LYS A 205 -23.02 13.01 -0.54
CA LYS A 205 -24.23 13.17 0.33
C LYS A 205 -23.95 12.75 1.76
N PRO A 206 -24.56 13.37 2.77
CA PRO A 206 -24.50 12.89 4.14
C PRO A 206 -25.06 11.47 4.23
N PHE A 207 -24.35 10.61 4.93
CA PHE A 207 -24.77 9.24 5.13
C PHE A 207 -25.88 9.17 6.17
N MET A 208 -27.00 8.58 5.82
CA MET A 208 -28.18 8.44 6.68
C MET A 208 -28.43 6.98 7.03
N GLY A 209 -27.69 6.48 8.03
CA GLY A 209 -27.79 5.10 8.47
C GLY A 209 -26.89 4.14 7.70
N ARG A 210 -26.90 2.84 8.10
CA ARG A 210 -26.11 1.80 7.45
C ARG A 210 -26.77 1.32 6.16
N ALA A 211 -25.94 0.94 5.19
CA ALA A 211 -26.43 0.27 4.00
C ALA A 211 -26.82 -1.17 4.28
N ASP A 212 -27.80 -1.68 3.56
CA ASP A 212 -28.13 -3.12 3.59
C ASP A 212 -27.15 -3.90 2.71
N LEU A 213 -26.22 -4.61 3.32
CA LEU A 213 -25.20 -5.41 2.66
C LEU A 213 -25.69 -6.81 2.24
N THR A 214 -26.97 -7.16 2.45
CA THR A 214 -27.48 -8.52 2.21
C THR A 214 -27.08 -9.04 0.82
N HIS A 215 -27.19 -8.23 -0.21
CA HIS A 215 -26.93 -8.59 -1.62
C HIS A 215 -25.63 -7.99 -2.18
N ILE A 216 -24.82 -7.32 -1.36
CA ILE A 216 -23.55 -6.70 -1.79
C ILE A 216 -22.42 -7.73 -1.70
N ASP A 217 -21.57 -7.80 -2.70
CA ASP A 217 -20.31 -8.55 -2.61
C ASP A 217 -19.22 -7.72 -1.92
N THR A 218 -19.09 -7.91 -0.63
CA THR A 218 -18.12 -7.20 0.21
C THR A 218 -16.67 -7.63 -0.02
N ARG A 219 -16.43 -8.62 -0.86
CA ARG A 219 -15.08 -9.09 -1.25
C ARG A 219 -14.61 -8.47 -2.57
N SER A 220 -15.48 -7.72 -3.23
CA SER A 220 -15.12 -6.96 -4.44
C SER A 220 -14.04 -5.92 -4.12
N SER A 221 -13.13 -5.70 -5.07
CA SER A 221 -12.11 -4.64 -4.99
C SER A 221 -12.72 -3.23 -4.93
N GLY A 222 -13.93 -3.06 -5.44
CA GLY A 222 -14.66 -1.80 -5.39
C GLY A 222 -15.47 -1.60 -4.10
N PHE A 223 -15.45 -2.53 -3.12
CA PHE A 223 -16.17 -2.37 -1.88
C PHE A 223 -15.35 -1.55 -0.86
N HIS A 224 -15.98 -0.54 -0.29
CA HIS A 224 -15.41 0.28 0.79
C HIS A 224 -16.12 -0.05 2.09
N GLN A 225 -15.36 -0.40 3.13
CA GLN A 225 -15.88 -0.85 4.41
C GLN A 225 -16.62 0.26 5.14
N GLU A 226 -17.66 -0.14 5.88
CA GLU A 226 -18.44 0.78 6.71
C GLU A 226 -17.56 1.49 7.74
N ALA A 227 -17.84 2.77 7.96
CA ALA A 227 -17.23 3.57 9.01
C ALA A 227 -18.29 4.08 9.98
N MET A 228 -17.92 4.16 11.26
CA MET A 228 -18.83 4.66 12.31
C MET A 228 -19.05 6.18 12.20
N ILE A 229 -18.01 6.93 11.87
CA ILE A 229 -18.05 8.38 11.70
C ILE A 229 -17.75 8.71 10.24
N ALA A 230 -18.71 9.35 9.55
CA ALA A 230 -18.55 9.74 8.17
C ALA A 230 -17.55 10.92 8.04
N LYS A 231 -16.48 10.67 7.26
CA LYS A 231 -15.47 11.67 6.88
C LYS A 231 -15.13 11.51 5.41
N ARG A 232 -14.52 12.52 4.79
CA ARG A 232 -14.06 12.44 3.40
C ARG A 232 -12.86 11.51 3.24
N SER A 233 -12.07 11.37 4.29
CA SER A 233 -10.90 10.52 4.39
C SER A 233 -10.85 9.93 5.79
N GLU A 234 -10.46 8.68 5.88
CA GLU A 234 -10.16 8.03 7.15
C GLU A 234 -8.95 8.70 7.80
N SER A 235 -8.82 8.59 9.10
CA SER A 235 -7.69 9.18 9.85
C SER A 235 -6.71 8.12 10.34
N HIS A 236 -5.47 8.55 10.50
CA HIS A 236 -4.49 7.75 11.25
C HIS A 236 -5.00 7.46 12.66
N SER A 237 -4.44 6.44 13.28
CA SER A 237 -4.72 6.08 14.67
C SER A 237 -3.54 6.43 15.59
N GLY A 238 -3.75 6.33 16.88
CA GLY A 238 -2.77 6.73 17.89
C GLY A 238 -2.16 5.57 18.68
N GLU A 239 -2.34 4.33 18.20
CA GLU A 239 -1.69 3.16 18.82
C GLU A 239 -0.23 3.03 18.42
N ASP A 240 0.54 2.33 19.24
CA ASP A 240 1.92 1.96 18.92
C ASP A 240 1.97 1.10 17.65
N VAL A 241 3.01 1.30 16.85
CA VAL A 241 3.31 0.45 15.69
C VAL A 241 4.45 -0.52 16.01
N ALA A 242 4.38 -1.72 15.44
CA ALA A 242 5.40 -2.73 15.64
C ALA A 242 6.66 -2.41 14.86
N VAL A 243 7.82 -2.70 15.46
CA VAL A 243 9.14 -2.64 14.79
C VAL A 243 9.75 -4.03 14.82
N TYR A 244 10.15 -4.52 13.65
CA TYR A 244 10.85 -5.81 13.49
C TYR A 244 12.25 -5.56 12.97
N ALA A 245 13.22 -6.33 13.43
CA ALA A 245 14.59 -6.23 12.94
C ALA A 245 15.28 -7.58 12.86
N THR A 246 16.19 -7.73 11.88
CA THR A 246 17.07 -8.89 11.74
C THR A 246 18.42 -8.45 11.22
N GLY A 247 19.48 -9.22 11.52
CA GLY A 247 20.87 -8.92 11.13
C GLY A 247 21.68 -8.23 12.23
N PRO A 248 22.88 -7.69 11.90
CA PRO A 248 23.77 -7.06 12.85
C PRO A 248 23.13 -5.85 13.53
N GLY A 249 23.14 -5.80 14.85
CA GLY A 249 22.54 -4.69 15.61
C GLY A 249 21.02 -4.80 15.85
N ALA A 250 20.34 -5.81 15.31
CA ALA A 250 18.90 -5.99 15.50
C ALA A 250 18.46 -6.05 16.97
N HIS A 251 19.31 -6.54 17.86
CA HIS A 251 19.06 -6.58 19.31
C HIS A 251 18.92 -5.22 19.97
N LEU A 252 19.34 -4.15 19.30
CA LEU A 252 19.18 -2.77 19.76
C LEU A 252 17.76 -2.24 19.47
N VAL A 253 17.04 -2.89 18.58
CA VAL A 253 15.67 -2.54 18.21
C VAL A 253 14.72 -3.36 19.10
N SER A 254 14.48 -2.88 20.32
CA SER A 254 13.64 -3.56 21.30
C SER A 254 13.02 -2.57 22.30
N GLY A 255 11.92 -2.98 22.93
CA GLY A 255 11.16 -2.14 23.86
C GLY A 255 10.27 -1.13 23.14
N THR A 256 9.66 -0.23 23.91
CA THR A 256 8.86 0.89 23.39
C THR A 256 9.71 2.15 23.36
N GLN A 257 9.69 2.84 22.24
CA GLN A 257 10.44 4.08 22.04
C GLN A 257 9.49 5.16 21.55
N GLU A 258 9.70 6.39 21.99
CA GLU A 258 8.98 7.55 21.48
C GLU A 258 9.49 7.91 20.08
N GLN A 259 8.57 8.36 19.24
CA GLN A 259 8.87 8.96 17.95
C GLN A 259 9.40 10.38 18.18
N SER A 260 10.69 10.58 18.17
CA SER A 260 11.35 11.86 18.40
C SER A 260 12.28 12.27 17.28
#